data_fb6675bd903e1a56bbea51e23d7e53c7
#
_entry.id   fb6675bd903e1a56bbea51e23d7e53c7
#
_cell.length_a   1.000
_cell.length_b   1.000
_cell.length_c   1.000
_cell.angle_alpha   90.00
_cell.angle_beta   90.00
_cell.angle_gamma   90.00
#
_symmetry.space_group_name_H-M   'P 1'
#
loop_
_entity.id
_entity.type
_entity.pdbx_description
1 polymer ?
#
loop_
_entity_poly.entity_id
_entity_poly.type
_entity_poly.pdbx_seq_one_letter_code
_entity_poly.pdbx_strand_id
1 'polypeptide(L)'
;MTKFNQLQTKDDFAKLLGLKSAKYINYLLYNIKTDNLYNSFPIPKKNGGERVIHAPKKELKFLQKKLSNVLWECYLESIESKSKDKNFKTPVLSHAFEKGKSIITNSQMHRNKKYILNIDLKNFFDSFNFGRVRGFFIKDRDFAVSPEIATVIAQIACYQGKLPQGAPSSPIITNLITRILDYRIVKIAKKYRFTYSRYADDMTFSTNRELNSNKLRTSKELKNFLAELEEVIISSGFEINPKKTRLSNNMQRQ
;
A
#
# COMPACT_ATOMS: atom_id res chain seq x y z
N MET A 1 16.22 -14.71 4.88
CA MET A 1 14.87 -15.29 4.75
C MET A 1 14.08 -14.88 5.97
N THR A 2 12.87 -14.40 5.82
CA THR A 2 12.01 -14.02 6.94
C THR A 2 11.39 -15.26 7.59
N LYS A 3 10.87 -15.13 8.81
CA LYS A 3 10.11 -16.20 9.51
C LYS A 3 8.92 -16.71 8.67
N PHE A 4 8.40 -15.88 7.76
CA PHE A 4 7.30 -16.23 6.86
C PHE A 4 7.65 -17.37 5.90
N ASN A 5 8.84 -17.33 5.31
CA ASN A 5 9.27 -18.36 4.32
C ASN A 5 9.52 -19.76 4.93
N GLN A 6 9.48 -19.87 6.28
CA GLN A 6 9.68 -21.14 6.98
C GLN A 6 8.37 -21.85 7.31
N LEU A 7 7.22 -21.21 7.04
CA LEU A 7 5.90 -21.76 7.35
C LEU A 7 5.55 -22.91 6.40
N GLN A 8 5.27 -24.08 6.96
CA GLN A 8 4.85 -25.26 6.21
C GLN A 8 3.35 -25.57 6.37
N THR A 9 2.81 -25.34 7.57
CA THR A 9 1.45 -25.71 7.93
C THR A 9 0.63 -24.54 8.45
N LYS A 10 -0.71 -24.68 8.49
CA LYS A 10 -1.59 -23.72 9.17
C LYS A 10 -1.29 -23.59 10.67
N ASP A 11 -0.84 -24.65 11.30
CA ASP A 11 -0.47 -24.62 12.71
C ASP A 11 0.82 -23.82 12.94
N ASP A 12 1.79 -23.89 12.03
CA ASP A 12 2.99 -23.04 12.09
C ASP A 12 2.59 -21.57 11.93
N PHE A 13 1.69 -21.26 11.00
CA PHE A 13 1.16 -19.91 10.84
C PHE A 13 0.41 -19.45 12.10
N ALA A 14 -0.42 -20.31 12.70
CA ALA A 14 -1.11 -19.98 13.95
C ALA A 14 -0.13 -19.72 15.10
N LYS A 15 0.92 -20.54 15.25
CA LYS A 15 1.99 -20.32 16.24
C LYS A 15 2.73 -19.01 16.00
N LEU A 16 3.04 -18.67 14.74
CA LEU A 16 3.64 -17.39 14.38
C LEU A 16 2.76 -16.20 14.80
N LEU A 17 1.44 -16.34 14.69
CA LEU A 17 0.49 -15.35 15.20
C LEU A 17 0.34 -15.38 16.74
N GLY A 18 1.09 -16.22 17.46
CA GLY A 18 0.99 -16.39 18.92
C GLY A 18 -0.32 -17.05 19.37
N LEU A 19 -0.85 -17.98 18.56
CA LEU A 19 -1.99 -18.84 18.88
C LEU A 19 -1.49 -20.25 19.19
N LYS A 20 -2.25 -21.02 20.00
CA LYS A 20 -1.90 -22.41 20.34
C LYS A 20 -2.00 -23.36 19.12
N SER A 21 -2.96 -23.14 18.23
CA SER A 21 -3.18 -23.94 17.02
C SER A 21 -4.08 -23.20 16.03
N ALA A 22 -4.22 -23.75 14.81
CA ALA A 22 -5.10 -23.22 13.77
C ALA A 22 -6.61 -23.35 14.09
N LYS A 23 -7.00 -24.05 15.16
CA LYS A 23 -8.43 -24.26 15.52
C LYS A 23 -9.19 -22.94 15.64
N TYR A 24 -8.58 -21.92 16.27
CA TYR A 24 -9.22 -20.62 16.42
C TYR A 24 -9.44 -19.92 15.08
N ILE A 25 -8.44 -19.98 14.18
CA ILE A 25 -8.54 -19.42 12.82
C ILE A 25 -9.65 -20.14 12.06
N ASN A 26 -9.66 -21.47 12.06
CA ASN A 26 -10.66 -22.27 11.37
C ASN A 26 -12.08 -21.99 11.90
N TYR A 27 -12.23 -21.84 13.21
CA TYR A 27 -13.52 -21.49 13.82
C TYR A 27 -14.04 -20.14 13.30
N LEU A 28 -13.20 -19.10 13.26
CA LEU A 28 -13.61 -17.79 12.76
C LEU A 28 -13.95 -17.82 11.27
N LEU A 29 -13.13 -18.49 10.45
CA LEU A 29 -13.27 -18.47 8.99
C LEU A 29 -14.41 -19.36 8.48
N TYR A 30 -14.61 -20.54 9.08
CA TYR A 30 -15.50 -21.55 8.54
C TYR A 30 -16.79 -21.75 9.35
N ASN A 31 -16.76 -21.57 10.68
CA ASN A 31 -17.96 -21.71 11.52
C ASN A 31 -18.73 -20.39 11.61
N ILE A 32 -18.08 -19.30 11.97
CA ILE A 32 -18.75 -17.98 12.06
C ILE A 32 -18.93 -17.36 10.67
N LYS A 33 -17.99 -17.58 9.75
CA LYS A 33 -17.79 -16.92 8.45
C LYS A 33 -17.41 -15.44 8.58
N THR A 34 -16.42 -15.02 7.80
CA THR A 34 -15.85 -13.66 7.87
C THR A 34 -16.87 -12.55 7.67
N ASP A 35 -17.89 -12.78 6.83
CA ASP A 35 -18.91 -11.76 6.55
C ASP A 35 -19.74 -11.40 7.78
N ASN A 36 -19.90 -12.33 8.73
CA ASN A 36 -20.61 -12.09 10.00
C ASN A 36 -19.73 -11.38 11.04
N LEU A 37 -18.45 -11.17 10.76
CA LEU A 37 -17.47 -10.60 11.68
C LEU A 37 -17.16 -9.13 11.41
N TYR A 38 -17.99 -8.44 10.63
CA TYR A 38 -17.87 -7.00 10.37
C TYR A 38 -19.14 -6.23 10.72
N ASN A 39 -18.93 -5.00 11.17
CA ASN A 39 -19.97 -3.97 11.23
C ASN A 39 -19.63 -2.90 10.19
N SER A 40 -20.60 -2.55 9.34
CA SER A 40 -20.41 -1.54 8.29
C SER A 40 -21.22 -0.29 8.60
N PHE A 41 -20.58 0.87 8.47
CA PHE A 41 -21.24 2.17 8.67
C PHE A 41 -20.64 3.24 7.75
N PRO A 42 -21.46 4.20 7.29
CA PRO A 42 -20.98 5.30 6.46
C PRO A 42 -20.31 6.38 7.30
N ILE A 43 -19.28 7.03 6.72
CA ILE A 43 -18.66 8.25 7.23
C ILE A 43 -18.69 9.31 6.13
N PRO A 44 -19.14 10.55 6.40
CA PRO A 44 -19.17 11.61 5.41
C PRO A 44 -17.76 11.99 4.95
N LYS A 45 -17.60 12.23 3.65
CA LYS A 45 -16.36 12.77 3.08
C LYS A 45 -16.38 14.31 3.12
N LYS A 46 -15.21 14.95 3.29
CA LYS A 46 -15.09 16.42 3.31
C LYS A 46 -15.63 17.10 2.04
N ASN A 47 -15.53 16.43 0.90
CA ASN A 47 -15.92 16.96 -0.42
C ASN A 47 -17.27 16.42 -0.91
N GLY A 48 -18.14 15.99 -0.01
CA GLY A 48 -19.44 15.39 -0.33
C GLY A 48 -19.36 13.88 -0.59
N GLY A 49 -20.52 13.21 -0.43
CA GLY A 49 -20.65 11.75 -0.50
C GLY A 49 -20.19 11.05 0.77
N GLU A 50 -20.26 9.72 0.76
CA GLU A 50 -19.95 8.87 1.90
C GLU A 50 -18.82 7.90 1.63
N ARG A 51 -18.16 7.46 2.69
CA ARG A 51 -17.20 6.37 2.71
C ARG A 51 -17.74 5.31 3.66
N VAL A 52 -17.92 4.09 3.19
CA VAL A 52 -18.31 2.98 4.06
C VAL A 52 -17.06 2.42 4.74
N ILE A 53 -17.12 2.36 6.07
CA ILE A 53 -16.10 1.72 6.90
C ILE A 53 -16.59 0.34 7.29
N HIS A 54 -15.75 -0.65 7.12
CA HIS A 54 -16.00 -2.04 7.54
C HIS A 54 -15.12 -2.34 8.76
N ALA A 55 -15.70 -2.20 9.94
CA ALA A 55 -15.00 -2.42 11.20
C ALA A 55 -15.10 -3.89 11.62
N PRO A 56 -14.00 -4.63 11.77
CA PRO A 56 -14.04 -6.00 12.23
C PRO A 56 -14.48 -6.09 13.70
N LYS A 57 -15.32 -7.09 14.03
CA LYS A 57 -15.70 -7.40 15.40
C LYS A 57 -14.48 -7.87 16.21
N LYS A 58 -14.61 -7.92 17.53
CA LYS A 58 -13.51 -8.11 18.50
C LYS A 58 -12.61 -9.31 18.15
N GLU A 59 -13.18 -10.43 17.81
CA GLU A 59 -12.48 -11.69 17.53
C GLU A 59 -11.61 -11.59 16.27
N LEU A 60 -12.19 -11.13 15.17
CA LEU A 60 -11.46 -10.92 13.92
C LEU A 60 -10.46 -9.77 14.02
N LYS A 61 -10.82 -8.68 14.70
CA LYS A 61 -9.92 -7.55 14.97
C LYS A 61 -8.66 -7.98 15.72
N PHE A 62 -8.81 -8.87 16.72
CA PHE A 62 -7.69 -9.45 17.45
C PHE A 62 -6.77 -10.23 16.50
N LEU A 63 -7.32 -11.10 15.67
CA LEU A 63 -6.55 -11.90 14.71
C LEU A 63 -5.83 -11.02 13.68
N GLN A 64 -6.53 -10.02 13.14
CA GLN A 64 -5.95 -9.06 12.19
C GLN A 64 -4.86 -8.18 12.80
N LYS A 65 -4.96 -7.82 14.08
CA LYS A 65 -3.88 -7.11 14.80
C LYS A 65 -2.64 -7.99 14.91
N LYS A 66 -2.81 -9.27 15.27
CA LYS A 66 -1.68 -10.21 15.33
C LYS A 66 -1.03 -10.37 13.96
N LEU A 67 -1.82 -10.56 12.91
CA LEU A 67 -1.33 -10.62 11.53
C LEU A 67 -0.56 -9.33 11.16
N SER A 68 -1.14 -8.17 11.46
CA SER A 68 -0.49 -6.88 11.19
C SER A 68 0.88 -6.77 11.87
N ASN A 69 0.98 -7.16 13.14
CA ASN A 69 2.24 -7.10 13.89
C ASN A 69 3.30 -8.01 13.28
N VAL A 70 2.95 -9.25 12.98
CA VAL A 70 3.88 -10.21 12.35
C VAL A 70 4.33 -9.73 10.97
N LEU A 71 3.42 -9.20 10.16
CA LEU A 71 3.78 -8.62 8.86
C LEU A 71 4.75 -7.45 9.00
N TRP A 72 4.54 -6.59 10.01
CA TRP A 72 5.45 -5.49 10.32
C TRP A 72 6.84 -5.97 10.73
N GLU A 73 6.93 -6.96 11.63
CA GLU A 73 8.20 -7.54 12.06
C GLU A 73 8.97 -8.11 10.87
N CYS A 74 8.33 -8.95 10.06
CA CYS A 74 8.96 -9.52 8.86
C CYS A 74 9.36 -8.46 7.82
N TYR A 75 8.56 -7.39 7.67
CA TYR A 75 8.89 -6.28 6.80
C TYR A 75 10.16 -5.55 7.25
N LEU A 76 10.26 -5.22 8.54
CA LEU A 76 11.44 -4.57 9.10
C LEU A 76 12.68 -5.47 8.98
N GLU A 77 12.58 -6.76 9.30
CA GLU A 77 13.65 -7.75 9.09
C GLU A 77 14.11 -7.78 7.62
N SER A 78 13.17 -7.71 6.67
CA SER A 78 13.48 -7.71 5.23
C SER A 78 14.22 -6.45 4.78
N ILE A 79 13.88 -5.29 5.33
CA ILE A 79 14.57 -4.02 5.06
C ILE A 79 15.97 -4.05 5.65
N GLU A 80 16.10 -4.45 6.91
CA GLU A 80 17.37 -4.51 7.61
C GLU A 80 18.36 -5.46 6.93
N SER A 81 17.91 -6.65 6.54
CA SER A 81 18.75 -7.60 5.82
C SER A 81 19.25 -7.05 4.47
N LYS A 82 18.43 -6.27 3.77
CA LYS A 82 18.79 -5.62 2.50
C LYS A 82 19.68 -4.40 2.67
N SER A 83 19.55 -3.69 3.80
CA SER A 83 20.38 -2.50 4.09
C SER A 83 21.86 -2.85 4.34
N LYS A 84 22.17 -4.10 4.70
CA LYS A 84 23.54 -4.61 4.84
C LYS A 84 24.26 -4.73 3.49
N ASP A 85 23.52 -4.82 2.40
CA ASP A 85 24.09 -4.74 1.05
C ASP A 85 24.31 -3.25 0.69
N LYS A 86 25.57 -2.81 0.65
CA LYS A 86 25.97 -1.41 0.33
C LYS A 86 25.40 -0.92 -1.01
N ASN A 87 25.06 -1.82 -1.92
CA ASN A 87 24.49 -1.53 -3.23
C ASN A 87 22.97 -1.40 -3.22
N PHE A 88 22.32 -1.79 -2.13
CA PHE A 88 20.86 -1.84 -2.04
C PHE A 88 20.30 -0.78 -1.10
N LYS A 89 20.15 0.43 -1.59
CA LYS A 89 19.33 1.45 -0.90
C LYS A 89 17.88 1.27 -1.30
N THR A 90 17.09 0.62 -0.44
CA THR A 90 15.64 0.58 -0.60
C THR A 90 15.05 1.87 -0.03
N PRO A 91 14.69 2.86 -0.84
CA PRO A 91 14.00 4.01 -0.31
C PRO A 91 12.61 3.58 0.15
N VAL A 92 12.27 3.82 1.41
CA VAL A 92 10.89 3.71 1.88
C VAL A 92 10.15 4.92 1.34
N LEU A 93 9.40 4.72 0.27
CA LEU A 93 8.72 5.78 -0.50
C LEU A 93 7.31 6.05 0.02
N SER A 94 6.70 5.10 0.74
CA SER A 94 5.43 5.29 1.43
C SER A 94 5.63 6.05 2.74
N HIS A 95 4.77 7.03 3.00
CA HIS A 95 4.73 7.78 4.26
C HIS A 95 3.44 7.54 5.04
N ALA A 96 2.38 7.03 4.39
CA ALA A 96 1.19 6.57 5.08
C ALA A 96 1.39 5.15 5.59
N PHE A 97 0.83 4.86 6.76
CA PHE A 97 0.85 3.53 7.36
C PHE A 97 2.27 2.97 7.58
N GLU A 98 3.27 3.83 7.67
CA GLU A 98 4.68 3.46 7.85
C GLU A 98 5.16 3.93 9.22
N LYS A 99 5.83 3.04 9.98
CA LYS A 99 6.35 3.38 11.31
C LYS A 99 7.37 4.52 11.21
N GLY A 100 7.23 5.53 12.08
CA GLY A 100 8.12 6.69 12.10
C GLY A 100 7.89 7.70 10.97
N LYS A 101 6.87 7.50 10.12
CA LYS A 101 6.51 8.44 9.05
C LYS A 101 5.12 9.04 9.23
N SER A 102 4.88 10.17 8.57
CA SER A 102 3.63 10.94 8.68
C SER A 102 3.42 11.80 7.44
N ILE A 103 2.31 12.50 7.40
CA ILE A 103 2.05 13.54 6.39
C ILE A 103 3.14 14.64 6.40
N ILE A 104 3.70 14.94 7.59
CA ILE A 104 4.79 15.92 7.75
C ILE A 104 6.06 15.42 7.05
N THR A 105 6.47 14.18 7.29
CA THR A 105 7.66 13.61 6.63
C THR A 105 7.47 13.47 5.14
N ASN A 106 6.24 13.25 4.66
CA ASN A 106 5.91 13.25 3.23
C ASN A 106 6.09 14.64 2.63
N SER A 107 5.53 15.68 3.25
CA SER A 107 5.62 17.06 2.76
C SER A 107 7.05 17.61 2.81
N GLN A 108 7.87 17.21 3.78
CA GLN A 108 9.28 17.59 3.88
C GLN A 108 10.10 17.16 2.67
N MET A 109 9.79 16.02 2.02
CA MET A 109 10.47 15.59 0.78
C MET A 109 10.23 16.55 -0.39
N HIS A 110 9.14 17.31 -0.35
CA HIS A 110 8.72 18.22 -1.42
C HIS A 110 8.85 19.70 -1.04
N ARG A 111 9.51 19.99 0.10
CA ARG A 111 9.79 21.36 0.55
C ARG A 111 10.74 22.05 -0.43
N ASN A 112 10.53 23.35 -0.65
CA ASN A 112 11.35 24.20 -1.51
C ASN A 112 11.43 23.71 -2.98
N LYS A 113 10.40 23.05 -3.48
CA LYS A 113 10.30 22.64 -4.88
C LYS A 113 9.46 23.63 -5.68
N LYS A 114 9.94 23.95 -6.90
CA LYS A 114 9.28 24.88 -7.80
C LYS A 114 7.94 24.33 -8.31
N TYR A 115 7.90 23.04 -8.64
CA TYR A 115 6.73 22.36 -9.19
C TYR A 115 6.37 21.12 -8.36
N ILE A 116 5.08 20.94 -8.09
CA ILE A 116 4.52 19.76 -7.45
C ILE A 116 3.37 19.23 -8.31
N LEU A 117 3.45 17.95 -8.66
CA LEU A 117 2.39 17.19 -9.27
C LEU A 117 1.85 16.18 -8.23
N ASN A 118 0.56 16.26 -7.96
CA ASN A 118 -0.15 15.27 -7.13
C ASN A 118 -1.04 14.41 -8.04
N ILE A 119 -0.98 13.10 -7.83
CA ILE A 119 -1.79 12.10 -8.53
C ILE A 119 -2.46 11.23 -7.47
N ASP A 120 -3.78 11.10 -7.53
CA ASP A 120 -4.58 10.26 -6.63
C ASP A 120 -4.94 8.95 -7.33
N LEU A 121 -4.80 7.82 -6.63
CA LEU A 121 -5.21 6.51 -7.12
C LEU A 121 -6.70 6.30 -6.81
N LYS A 122 -7.49 6.08 -7.87
CA LYS A 122 -8.93 5.87 -7.75
C LYS A 122 -9.23 4.55 -7.02
N ASN A 123 -10.14 4.60 -6.06
CA ASN A 123 -10.63 3.43 -5.33
C ASN A 123 -9.49 2.54 -4.79
N PHE A 124 -8.47 3.16 -4.20
CA PHE A 124 -7.21 2.50 -3.81
C PHE A 124 -7.42 1.20 -3.03
N PHE A 125 -8.21 1.20 -1.95
CA PHE A 125 -8.47 -0.02 -1.16
C PHE A 125 -9.22 -1.09 -1.94
N ASP A 126 -10.15 -0.71 -2.81
CA ASP A 126 -10.91 -1.64 -3.65
C ASP A 126 -10.03 -2.34 -4.71
N SER A 127 -8.88 -1.75 -5.05
CA SER A 127 -7.90 -2.33 -5.98
C SER A 127 -7.19 -3.56 -5.40
N PHE A 128 -7.28 -3.80 -4.09
CA PHE A 128 -6.67 -4.95 -3.43
C PHE A 128 -7.71 -6.06 -3.23
N ASN A 129 -8.06 -6.74 -4.31
CA ASN A 129 -8.96 -7.88 -4.24
C ASN A 129 -8.30 -9.12 -3.62
N PHE A 130 -9.13 -10.10 -3.24
CA PHE A 130 -8.70 -11.37 -2.63
C PHE A 130 -7.60 -12.07 -3.42
N GLY A 131 -7.75 -12.17 -4.74
CA GLY A 131 -6.77 -12.82 -5.63
C GLY A 131 -5.42 -12.11 -5.61
N ARG A 132 -5.42 -10.78 -5.59
CA ARG A 132 -4.19 -9.96 -5.50
C ARG A 132 -3.49 -10.11 -4.16
N VAL A 133 -4.23 -10.09 -3.05
CA VAL A 133 -3.67 -10.33 -1.71
C VAL A 133 -3.09 -11.74 -1.62
N ARG A 134 -3.86 -12.76 -1.99
CA ARG A 134 -3.39 -14.15 -2.01
C ARG A 134 -2.17 -14.32 -2.91
N GLY A 135 -2.21 -13.76 -4.11
CA GLY A 135 -1.11 -13.85 -5.09
C GLY A 135 0.18 -13.21 -4.59
N PHE A 136 0.09 -12.12 -3.85
CA PHE A 136 1.25 -11.50 -3.21
C PHE A 136 1.92 -12.48 -2.23
N PHE A 137 1.16 -13.09 -1.32
CA PHE A 137 1.70 -14.05 -0.35
C PHE A 137 2.13 -15.40 -0.95
N ILE A 138 1.87 -15.66 -2.23
CA ILE A 138 2.42 -16.81 -2.96
C ILE A 138 3.73 -16.45 -3.65
N LYS A 139 3.86 -15.21 -4.18
CA LYS A 139 4.90 -14.85 -5.15
C LYS A 139 5.97 -13.91 -4.64
N ASP A 140 5.71 -13.16 -3.54
CA ASP A 140 6.69 -12.19 -3.04
C ASP A 140 7.87 -12.91 -2.39
N ARG A 141 9.09 -12.48 -2.75
CA ARG A 141 10.33 -13.14 -2.30
C ARG A 141 10.49 -13.19 -0.78
N ASP A 142 10.03 -12.16 -0.08
CA ASP A 142 10.22 -12.00 1.37
C ASP A 142 9.05 -12.59 2.18
N PHE A 143 7.86 -12.74 1.56
CA PHE A 143 6.61 -13.15 2.20
C PHE A 143 5.96 -14.40 1.60
N ALA A 144 6.66 -15.09 0.68
CA ALA A 144 6.11 -16.28 0.04
C ALA A 144 5.81 -17.39 1.08
N VAL A 145 4.58 -17.91 0.99
CA VAL A 145 4.09 -19.05 1.77
C VAL A 145 3.35 -20.01 0.84
N SER A 146 3.00 -21.19 1.34
CA SER A 146 2.20 -22.15 0.58
C SER A 146 0.86 -21.54 0.14
N PRO A 147 0.28 -21.98 -0.98
CA PRO A 147 -1.02 -21.49 -1.44
C PRO A 147 -2.14 -21.62 -0.41
N GLU A 148 -2.05 -22.63 0.48
CA GLU A 148 -2.98 -22.85 1.57
C GLU A 148 -2.88 -21.74 2.62
N ILE A 149 -1.69 -21.42 3.10
CA ILE A 149 -1.47 -20.35 4.09
C ILE A 149 -1.81 -18.99 3.49
N ALA A 150 -1.42 -18.73 2.22
CA ALA A 150 -1.77 -17.51 1.51
C ALA A 150 -3.29 -17.30 1.40
N THR A 151 -4.04 -18.39 1.21
CA THR A 151 -5.52 -18.36 1.20
C THR A 151 -6.06 -17.99 2.58
N VAL A 152 -5.54 -18.56 3.65
CA VAL A 152 -5.95 -18.24 5.03
C VAL A 152 -5.65 -16.76 5.34
N ILE A 153 -4.47 -16.25 4.96
CA ILE A 153 -4.11 -14.83 5.14
C ILE A 153 -5.11 -13.93 4.41
N ALA A 154 -5.42 -14.25 3.15
CA ALA A 154 -6.38 -13.48 2.36
C ALA A 154 -7.80 -13.53 2.94
N GLN A 155 -8.23 -14.69 3.50
CA GLN A 155 -9.52 -14.83 4.19
C GLN A 155 -9.59 -13.99 5.47
N ILE A 156 -8.52 -13.92 6.25
CA ILE A 156 -8.44 -13.06 7.45
C ILE A 156 -8.47 -11.57 7.08
N ALA A 157 -7.79 -11.19 6.00
CA ALA A 157 -7.57 -9.80 5.64
C ALA A 157 -8.71 -9.18 4.82
N CYS A 158 -9.38 -9.95 3.97
CA CYS A 158 -10.39 -9.45 3.04
C CYS A 158 -11.81 -9.58 3.58
N TYR A 159 -12.65 -8.63 3.19
CA TYR A 159 -14.10 -8.62 3.40
C TYR A 159 -14.77 -8.39 2.05
N GLN A 160 -15.79 -9.19 1.73
CA GLN A 160 -16.48 -9.11 0.42
C GLN A 160 -15.50 -9.08 -0.77
N GLY A 161 -14.48 -9.94 -0.72
CA GLY A 161 -13.52 -10.13 -1.80
C GLY A 161 -12.42 -9.06 -1.93
N LYS A 162 -12.29 -8.08 -1.03
CA LYS A 162 -11.30 -7.00 -1.08
C LYS A 162 -10.83 -6.55 0.30
N LEU A 163 -9.71 -5.79 0.38
CA LEU A 163 -9.25 -5.22 1.65
C LEU A 163 -10.22 -4.15 2.15
N PRO A 164 -10.78 -4.31 3.36
CA PRO A 164 -11.71 -3.35 3.91
C PRO A 164 -11.01 -2.10 4.48
N GLN A 165 -11.64 -0.94 4.32
CA GLN A 165 -11.27 0.25 5.08
C GLN A 165 -11.77 0.11 6.52
N GLY A 166 -10.82 0.07 7.48
CA GLY A 166 -11.12 -0.08 8.91
C GLY A 166 -10.54 -1.35 9.54
N ALA A 167 -10.02 -2.30 8.77
CA ALA A 167 -9.35 -3.48 9.30
C ALA A 167 -7.88 -3.21 9.67
N PRO A 168 -7.39 -3.70 10.82
CA PRO A 168 -6.02 -3.48 11.29
C PRO A 168 -4.92 -4.00 10.35
N SER A 169 -5.19 -5.04 9.57
CA SER A 169 -4.22 -5.64 8.63
C SER A 169 -4.15 -4.92 7.28
N SER A 170 -5.21 -4.19 6.88
CA SER A 170 -5.27 -3.54 5.57
C SER A 170 -4.10 -2.55 5.32
N PRO A 171 -3.72 -1.68 6.27
CA PRO A 171 -2.64 -0.70 6.05
C PRO A 171 -1.30 -1.32 5.68
N ILE A 172 -0.84 -2.33 6.42
CA ILE A 172 0.44 -2.99 6.13
C ILE A 172 0.39 -3.77 4.82
N ILE A 173 -0.71 -4.49 4.55
CA ILE A 173 -0.86 -5.27 3.32
C ILE A 173 -0.88 -4.34 2.09
N THR A 174 -1.56 -3.20 2.16
CA THR A 174 -1.53 -2.22 1.06
C THR A 174 -0.11 -1.72 0.80
N ASN A 175 0.67 -1.39 1.84
CA ASN A 175 2.06 -0.95 1.67
C ASN A 175 2.95 -2.05 1.09
N LEU A 176 2.83 -3.30 1.55
CA LEU A 176 3.61 -4.41 1.04
C LEU A 176 3.37 -4.64 -0.46
N ILE A 177 2.11 -4.64 -0.90
CA ILE A 177 1.76 -4.87 -2.31
C ILE A 177 2.13 -3.67 -3.18
N THR A 178 1.87 -2.44 -2.70
CA THR A 178 2.14 -1.22 -3.47
C THR A 178 3.63 -0.91 -3.58
N ARG A 179 4.48 -1.48 -2.72
CA ARG A 179 5.94 -1.39 -2.82
C ARG A 179 6.46 -1.73 -4.22
N ILE A 180 5.84 -2.69 -4.89
CA ILE A 180 6.20 -3.09 -6.27
C ILE A 180 5.96 -1.93 -7.25
N LEU A 181 4.81 -1.25 -7.13
CA LEU A 181 4.51 -0.06 -7.91
C LEU A 181 5.51 1.07 -7.60
N ASP A 182 5.78 1.33 -6.31
CA ASP A 182 6.71 2.37 -5.87
C ASP A 182 8.10 2.20 -6.50
N TYR A 183 8.62 0.97 -6.60
CA TYR A 183 9.90 0.69 -7.26
C TYR A 183 9.91 0.96 -8.76
N ARG A 184 8.80 0.73 -9.44
CA ARG A 184 8.67 1.05 -10.86
C ARG A 184 8.59 2.56 -11.07
N ILE A 185 7.77 3.24 -10.26
CA ILE A 185 7.56 4.69 -10.33
C ILE A 185 8.85 5.46 -10.01
N VAL A 186 9.61 5.06 -8.99
CA VAL A 186 10.85 5.79 -8.64
C VAL A 186 11.87 5.78 -9.75
N LYS A 187 11.91 4.74 -10.59
CA LYS A 187 12.78 4.69 -11.77
C LYS A 187 12.38 5.73 -12.80
N ILE A 188 11.08 5.84 -13.08
CA ILE A 188 10.52 6.86 -13.99
C ILE A 188 10.76 8.25 -13.41
N ALA A 189 10.44 8.47 -12.13
CA ALA A 189 10.66 9.74 -11.47
C ALA A 189 12.13 10.20 -11.58
N LYS A 190 13.09 9.32 -11.35
CA LYS A 190 14.52 9.61 -11.51
C LYS A 190 14.89 9.94 -12.96
N LYS A 191 14.37 9.21 -13.94
CA LYS A 191 14.59 9.47 -15.38
C LYS A 191 14.21 10.91 -15.74
N TYR A 192 13.08 11.38 -15.21
CA TYR A 192 12.56 12.73 -15.46
C TYR A 192 12.97 13.77 -14.40
N ARG A 193 13.89 13.40 -13.47
CA ARG A 193 14.42 14.28 -12.40
C ARG A 193 13.33 14.81 -11.45
N PHE A 194 12.35 13.97 -11.13
CA PHE A 194 11.38 14.20 -10.08
C PHE A 194 11.78 13.52 -8.77
N THR A 195 11.52 14.17 -7.64
CA THR A 195 11.44 13.54 -6.33
C THR A 195 10.06 12.90 -6.21
N TYR A 196 9.97 11.67 -5.73
CA TYR A 196 8.73 10.92 -5.56
C TYR A 196 8.53 10.48 -4.13
N SER A 197 7.31 10.58 -3.62
CA SER A 197 6.82 9.90 -2.43
C SER A 197 5.33 9.59 -2.55
N ARG A 198 4.84 8.71 -1.68
CA ARG A 198 3.43 8.31 -1.64
C ARG A 198 2.87 8.41 -0.22
N TYR A 199 1.65 8.91 -0.10
CA TYR A 199 0.87 8.89 1.12
C TYR A 199 -0.47 8.16 0.86
N ALA A 200 -0.54 6.86 1.15
CA ALA A 200 -1.65 5.96 0.80
C ALA A 200 -1.93 5.96 -0.72
N ASP A 201 -3.06 6.55 -1.13
CA ASP A 201 -3.50 6.74 -2.52
C ASP A 201 -2.93 7.99 -3.19
N ASP A 202 -2.39 8.93 -2.40
CA ASP A 202 -1.81 10.17 -2.91
C ASP A 202 -0.34 10.00 -3.28
N MET A 203 0.00 10.12 -4.55
CA MET A 203 1.36 10.14 -5.08
C MET A 203 1.79 11.58 -5.33
N THR A 204 2.96 11.96 -4.79
CA THR A 204 3.50 13.31 -4.95
C THR A 204 4.82 13.26 -5.71
N PHE A 205 4.92 14.08 -6.75
CA PHE A 205 6.12 14.29 -7.56
C PHE A 205 6.53 15.75 -7.50
N SER A 206 7.80 16.03 -7.35
CA SER A 206 8.26 17.44 -7.33
C SER A 206 9.61 17.62 -7.99
N THR A 207 9.82 18.81 -8.57
CA THR A 207 11.07 19.17 -9.24
C THR A 207 11.34 20.67 -9.17
N ASN A 208 12.63 21.03 -9.20
CA ASN A 208 13.09 22.42 -9.38
C ASN A 208 13.53 22.70 -10.82
N ARG A 209 13.55 21.67 -11.68
CA ARG A 209 13.93 21.82 -13.06
C ARG A 209 12.92 22.73 -13.78
N GLU A 210 13.42 23.67 -14.57
CA GLU A 210 12.56 24.41 -15.48
C GLU A 210 12.05 23.46 -16.56
N LEU A 211 10.76 23.21 -16.53
CA LEU A 211 10.06 22.51 -17.59
C LEU A 211 9.85 23.58 -18.68
N ASN A 212 10.79 23.64 -19.64
CA ASN A 212 10.93 24.70 -20.64
C ASN A 212 9.64 25.43 -21.00
N SER A 213 9.73 26.79 -20.84
CA SER A 213 8.84 27.85 -21.30
C SER A 213 7.38 27.85 -20.80
N ASN A 214 6.90 29.03 -20.55
CA ASN A 214 5.59 29.60 -20.21
C ASN A 214 4.28 28.77 -20.24
N LYS A 215 4.32 27.46 -20.58
CA LYS A 215 3.18 26.54 -20.54
C LYS A 215 3.58 25.17 -19.98
N LEU A 216 3.70 25.09 -18.66
CA LEU A 216 4.02 23.85 -17.92
C LEU A 216 3.21 22.62 -18.37
N ARG A 217 1.95 22.81 -18.71
CA ARG A 217 1.03 21.74 -19.14
C ARG A 217 1.29 21.21 -20.56
N THR A 218 2.13 21.89 -21.35
CA THR A 218 2.35 21.57 -22.78
C THR A 218 3.74 21.07 -23.11
N SER A 219 4.66 20.94 -22.13
CA SER A 219 5.98 20.40 -22.42
C SER A 219 5.89 18.93 -22.83
N LYS A 220 6.51 18.57 -23.96
CA LYS A 220 6.58 17.20 -24.47
C LYS A 220 7.11 16.24 -23.41
N GLU A 221 8.06 16.70 -22.61
CA GLU A 221 8.69 15.93 -21.53
C GLU A 221 7.69 15.59 -20.42
N LEU A 222 6.83 16.52 -19.97
CA LEU A 222 5.80 16.26 -18.98
C LEU A 222 4.72 15.30 -19.52
N LYS A 223 4.34 15.43 -20.79
CA LYS A 223 3.39 14.49 -21.43
C LYS A 223 3.95 13.09 -21.46
N ASN A 224 5.22 12.91 -21.85
CA ASN A 224 5.88 11.61 -21.85
C ASN A 224 5.99 11.02 -20.43
N PHE A 225 6.35 11.86 -19.44
CA PHE A 225 6.38 11.43 -18.04
C PHE A 225 5.02 10.93 -17.55
N LEU A 226 3.95 11.68 -17.83
CA LEU A 226 2.59 11.28 -17.44
C LEU A 226 2.14 9.99 -18.14
N ALA A 227 2.45 9.84 -19.43
CA ALA A 227 2.12 8.63 -20.18
C ALA A 227 2.83 7.39 -19.63
N GLU A 228 4.15 7.47 -19.34
CA GLU A 228 4.88 6.35 -18.72
C GLU A 228 4.38 6.04 -17.30
N LEU A 229 3.99 7.05 -16.52
CA LEU A 229 3.39 6.84 -15.20
C LEU A 229 2.04 6.11 -15.30
N GLU A 230 1.18 6.57 -16.19
CA GLU A 230 -0.14 5.98 -16.41
C GLU A 230 -0.02 4.51 -16.82
N GLU A 231 0.85 4.18 -17.77
CA GLU A 231 1.13 2.81 -18.19
C GLU A 231 1.56 1.93 -17.01
N VAL A 232 2.50 2.42 -16.19
CA VAL A 232 3.00 1.67 -15.03
C VAL A 232 1.91 1.52 -13.96
N ILE A 233 1.09 2.53 -13.71
CA ILE A 233 -0.01 2.50 -12.75
C ILE A 233 -1.06 1.48 -13.20
N ILE A 234 -1.50 1.54 -14.46
CA ILE A 234 -2.50 0.62 -15.04
C ILE A 234 -1.98 -0.82 -15.05
N SER A 235 -0.75 -1.05 -15.55
CA SER A 235 -0.15 -2.40 -15.57
C SER A 235 0.14 -2.96 -14.18
N SER A 236 0.13 -2.12 -13.15
CA SER A 236 0.21 -2.52 -11.74
C SER A 236 -1.17 -2.72 -11.09
N GLY A 237 -2.27 -2.65 -11.87
CA GLY A 237 -3.64 -2.88 -11.41
C GLY A 237 -4.25 -1.74 -10.61
N PHE A 238 -3.87 -0.49 -10.92
CA PHE A 238 -4.45 0.72 -10.35
C PHE A 238 -4.97 1.64 -11.44
N GLU A 239 -5.82 2.60 -11.06
CA GLU A 239 -6.35 3.66 -11.93
C GLU A 239 -6.01 5.04 -11.36
N ILE A 240 -5.72 6.00 -12.23
CA ILE A 240 -5.55 7.40 -11.85
C ILE A 240 -6.92 8.06 -11.71
N ASN A 241 -7.07 8.93 -10.72
CA ASN A 241 -8.22 9.81 -10.59
C ASN A 241 -7.95 11.16 -11.26
N PRO A 242 -8.45 11.41 -12.50
CA PRO A 242 -8.12 12.62 -13.23
C PRO A 242 -8.65 13.88 -12.56
N LYS A 243 -9.77 13.78 -11.81
CA LYS A 243 -10.38 14.92 -11.12
C LYS A 243 -9.52 15.44 -9.95
N LYS A 244 -8.64 14.59 -9.40
CA LYS A 244 -7.76 14.94 -8.28
C LYS A 244 -6.30 15.11 -8.70
N THR A 245 -5.95 14.88 -9.97
CA THR A 245 -4.61 15.13 -10.50
C THR A 245 -4.37 16.63 -10.63
N ARG A 246 -3.35 17.15 -9.93
CA ARG A 246 -3.06 18.60 -9.86
C ARG A 246 -1.59 18.86 -10.05
N LEU A 247 -1.27 19.80 -10.94
CA LEU A 247 0.06 20.36 -11.08
C LEU A 247 0.04 21.79 -10.55
N SER A 248 0.87 22.09 -9.55
CA SER A 248 1.00 23.41 -8.91
C SER A 248 2.43 23.92 -9.01
N ASN A 249 2.60 25.23 -9.12
CA ASN A 249 3.88 25.89 -8.97
C ASN A 249 3.97 26.58 -7.60
N ASN A 250 5.16 27.12 -7.25
CA ASN A 250 5.39 27.78 -5.97
C ASN A 250 4.60 29.10 -5.80
N MET A 251 4.16 29.74 -6.88
CA MET A 251 3.33 30.96 -6.83
C MET A 251 1.85 30.66 -6.53
N GLN A 252 1.39 29.42 -6.76
CA GLN A 252 0.00 29.00 -6.57
C GLN A 252 -0.25 28.31 -5.23
N ARG A 253 0.79 28.22 -4.36
CA ARG A 253 0.71 27.65 -3.03
C ARG A 253 0.58 28.77 -2.01
N GLN A 254 -0.63 28.93 -1.52
CA GLN A 254 -0.91 29.68 -0.30
C GLN A 254 -1.03 28.75 0.87
#